data_badc77ac6b06993b71236d7a0584226d
#
_entry.id   badc77ac6b06993b71236d7a0584226d
#
_cell.length_a   1.000
_cell.length_b   1.000
_cell.length_c   1.000
_cell.angle_alpha   90.00
_cell.angle_beta   90.00
_cell.angle_gamma   90.00
#
_symmetry.space_group_name_H-M   'P 1'
#
loop_
_entity.id
_entity.type
_entity.pdbx_description
1 polymer ?
#
loop_
_entity_poly.entity_id
_entity_poly.type
_entity_poly.pdbx_seq_one_letter_code
_entity_poly.pdbx_strand_id
1 'polypeptide(L)'
;MTRPTTTRRPAARASSAPAPGAKTARGLATQAALVRAAQKVFERDGFLDARITDITATARTATGSFYTYFNGKEEIFLAVVEALDEVGLHPPSLDYVAEKHDDVADLIADITAHHRVYLETYHRHAKMMRVVEEVTNVSDSFRRERTARAQPWIEASRDAIAKLQREGRADPDLDPLTAARALSLMLSRSAYVTFVLEEEGAEAIEGLAQTLTRLWVNALKVALR
;
A
#
# COMPACT_ATOMS: atom_id res chain seq x y z
N MET A 1 -12.64 -21.18 -76.84
CA MET A 1 -12.49 -20.02 -75.90
C MET A 1 -12.99 -20.47 -74.54
N THR A 2 -12.12 -20.98 -73.74
CA THR A 2 -12.42 -21.53 -72.40
C THR A 2 -11.79 -20.62 -71.35
N ARG A 3 -12.59 -20.04 -70.46
CA ARG A 3 -12.15 -19.20 -69.30
C ARG A 3 -11.64 -20.09 -68.20
N PRO A 4 -10.55 -19.73 -67.51
CA PRO A 4 -10.12 -20.45 -66.29
C PRO A 4 -10.85 -19.91 -65.02
N THR A 5 -11.37 -20.84 -64.22
CA THR A 5 -12.03 -20.62 -62.95
C THR A 5 -10.97 -20.43 -61.85
N THR A 6 -10.92 -19.24 -61.25
CA THR A 6 -10.00 -18.94 -60.14
C THR A 6 -10.62 -19.42 -58.84
N THR A 7 -10.07 -20.47 -58.26
CA THR A 7 -10.46 -20.99 -56.94
C THR A 7 -9.83 -20.12 -55.85
N ARG A 8 -10.66 -19.40 -55.10
CA ARG A 8 -10.27 -18.57 -53.94
C ARG A 8 -10.02 -19.45 -52.72
N ARG A 9 -8.76 -19.53 -52.29
CA ARG A 9 -8.31 -20.24 -51.08
C ARG A 9 -8.77 -19.45 -49.85
N PRO A 10 -9.39 -20.05 -48.80
CA PRO A 10 -9.74 -19.35 -47.56
C PRO A 10 -8.47 -19.02 -46.76
N ALA A 11 -8.37 -17.78 -46.31
CA ALA A 11 -7.30 -17.32 -45.43
C ALA A 11 -7.41 -18.02 -44.06
N ALA A 12 -6.35 -18.73 -43.70
CA ALA A 12 -6.20 -19.31 -42.38
C ALA A 12 -6.12 -18.18 -41.33
N ARG A 13 -7.07 -18.15 -40.38
CA ARG A 13 -6.99 -17.34 -39.19
C ARG A 13 -5.80 -17.85 -38.36
N ALA A 14 -4.76 -17.04 -38.25
CA ALA A 14 -3.66 -17.26 -37.30
C ALA A 14 -4.23 -17.09 -35.88
N SER A 15 -4.44 -18.19 -35.19
CA SER A 15 -4.64 -18.21 -33.73
C SER A 15 -3.28 -17.94 -33.08
N SER A 16 -3.04 -16.71 -32.65
CA SER A 16 -1.88 -16.41 -31.83
C SER A 16 -2.14 -16.98 -30.42
N ALA A 17 -1.59 -18.16 -30.16
CA ALA A 17 -1.50 -18.67 -28.79
C ALA A 17 -0.63 -17.71 -27.96
N PRO A 18 -1.05 -17.35 -26.74
CA PRO A 18 -0.22 -16.51 -25.87
C PRO A 18 1.07 -17.23 -25.52
N ALA A 19 2.16 -16.47 -25.37
CA ALA A 19 3.45 -16.99 -24.94
C ALA A 19 3.34 -17.75 -23.61
N PRO A 20 4.11 -18.86 -23.41
CA PRO A 20 4.10 -19.61 -22.15
C PRO A 20 4.50 -18.69 -21.01
N GLY A 21 3.62 -18.48 -20.02
CA GLY A 21 3.84 -17.65 -18.83
C GLY A 21 3.06 -16.34 -18.77
N ALA A 22 2.43 -15.84 -19.84
CA ALA A 22 1.56 -14.66 -19.77
C ALA A 22 0.19 -15.04 -19.21
N LYS A 23 -0.18 -14.52 -18.04
CA LYS A 23 -1.54 -14.68 -17.50
C LYS A 23 -2.53 -14.03 -18.47
N THR A 24 -3.58 -14.75 -18.88
CA THR A 24 -4.63 -14.21 -19.75
C THR A 24 -5.37 -13.08 -19.02
N ALA A 25 -5.97 -12.14 -19.74
CA ALA A 25 -6.80 -11.07 -19.15
C ALA A 25 -7.88 -11.65 -18.21
N ARG A 26 -8.48 -12.79 -18.57
CA ARG A 26 -9.44 -13.52 -17.72
C ARG A 26 -8.78 -14.05 -16.43
N GLY A 27 -7.54 -14.54 -16.51
CA GLY A 27 -6.79 -15.03 -15.36
C GLY A 27 -6.46 -13.91 -14.37
N LEU A 28 -6.02 -12.74 -14.87
CA LEU A 28 -5.78 -11.56 -14.06
C LEU A 28 -7.06 -11.06 -13.38
N ALA A 29 -8.18 -11.03 -14.10
CA ALA A 29 -9.47 -10.64 -13.53
C ALA A 29 -9.92 -11.60 -12.41
N THR A 30 -9.68 -12.92 -12.57
CA THR A 30 -9.99 -13.93 -11.53
C THR A 30 -9.10 -13.75 -10.31
N GLN A 31 -7.80 -13.55 -10.49
CA GLN A 31 -6.87 -13.29 -9.39
C GLN A 31 -7.27 -12.03 -8.60
N ALA A 32 -7.56 -10.93 -9.29
CA ALA A 32 -8.02 -9.69 -8.65
C ALA A 32 -9.37 -9.87 -7.92
N ALA A 33 -10.28 -10.70 -8.46
CA ALA A 33 -11.54 -11.03 -7.79
C ALA A 33 -11.32 -11.83 -6.50
N LEU A 34 -10.36 -12.78 -6.50
CA LEU A 34 -9.97 -13.53 -5.30
C LEU A 34 -9.36 -12.62 -4.24
N VAL A 35 -8.46 -11.70 -4.60
CA VAL A 35 -7.85 -10.73 -3.66
C VAL A 35 -8.91 -9.84 -3.02
N ARG A 36 -9.83 -9.27 -3.81
CA ARG A 36 -10.94 -8.47 -3.25
C ARG A 36 -11.88 -9.27 -2.36
N ALA A 37 -12.13 -10.53 -2.68
CA ALA A 37 -12.95 -11.43 -1.85
C ALA A 37 -12.22 -11.79 -0.55
N ALA A 38 -10.92 -12.05 -0.61
CA ALA A 38 -10.08 -12.32 0.56
C ALA A 38 -10.08 -11.14 1.53
N GLN A 39 -9.90 -9.91 1.01
CA GLN A 39 -10.00 -8.71 1.85
C GLN A 39 -11.30 -8.67 2.65
N LYS A 40 -12.46 -8.86 1.98
CA LYS A 40 -13.77 -8.86 2.65
C LYS A 40 -13.91 -9.95 3.72
N VAL A 41 -13.38 -11.14 3.44
CA VAL A 41 -13.43 -12.28 4.39
C VAL A 41 -12.50 -11.99 5.57
N PHE A 42 -11.28 -11.50 5.34
CA PHE A 42 -10.37 -11.12 6.41
C PHE A 42 -10.91 -9.97 7.29
N GLU A 43 -11.53 -8.94 6.69
CA GLU A 43 -12.17 -7.85 7.43
C GLU A 43 -13.38 -8.30 8.28
N ARG A 44 -14.07 -9.37 7.87
CA ARG A 44 -15.22 -9.94 8.58
C ARG A 44 -14.80 -10.91 9.68
N ASP A 45 -13.89 -11.82 9.39
CA ASP A 45 -13.60 -12.99 10.20
C ASP A 45 -12.23 -12.93 10.91
N GLY A 46 -11.37 -11.93 10.58
CA GLY A 46 -9.97 -11.93 10.96
C GLY A 46 -9.14 -12.93 10.12
N PHE A 47 -7.83 -12.95 10.35
CA PHE A 47 -6.96 -13.88 9.60
C PHE A 47 -7.11 -15.33 10.06
N LEU A 48 -7.21 -15.58 11.38
CA LEU A 48 -7.20 -16.94 11.93
C LEU A 48 -8.41 -17.73 11.49
N ASP A 49 -9.61 -17.19 11.58
CA ASP A 49 -10.87 -17.85 11.30
C ASP A 49 -11.28 -17.84 9.81
N ALA A 50 -10.66 -16.97 9.00
CA ALA A 50 -10.91 -16.91 7.56
C ALA A 50 -10.58 -18.23 6.86
N ARG A 51 -11.52 -18.71 6.00
CA ARG A 51 -11.38 -19.95 5.25
C ARG A 51 -11.29 -19.71 3.76
N ILE A 52 -10.47 -20.50 3.07
CA ILE A 52 -10.32 -20.43 1.60
C ILE A 52 -11.67 -20.69 0.91
N THR A 53 -12.51 -21.56 1.47
CA THR A 53 -13.87 -21.83 0.97
C THR A 53 -14.75 -20.59 0.97
N ASP A 54 -14.64 -19.73 1.99
CA ASP A 54 -15.42 -18.49 2.10
C ASP A 54 -14.91 -17.43 1.12
N ILE A 55 -13.60 -17.38 0.92
CA ILE A 55 -12.96 -16.53 -0.09
C ILE A 55 -13.46 -16.92 -1.49
N THR A 56 -13.41 -18.20 -1.83
CA THR A 56 -13.82 -18.66 -3.17
C THR A 56 -15.33 -18.53 -3.39
N ALA A 57 -16.16 -18.76 -2.38
CA ALA A 57 -17.59 -18.50 -2.43
C ALA A 57 -17.89 -17.00 -2.64
N THR A 58 -17.20 -16.11 -1.91
CA THR A 58 -17.32 -14.65 -2.06
C THR A 58 -16.87 -14.18 -3.45
N ALA A 59 -15.82 -14.79 -4.00
CA ALA A 59 -15.30 -14.50 -5.36
C ALA A 59 -16.15 -15.16 -6.46
N ARG A 60 -17.16 -16.00 -6.12
CA ARG A 60 -17.95 -16.81 -7.05
C ARG A 60 -17.08 -17.66 -7.97
N THR A 61 -16.09 -18.33 -7.42
CA THR A 61 -15.16 -19.20 -8.15
C THR A 61 -15.05 -20.55 -7.47
N ALA A 62 -14.62 -21.59 -8.19
CA ALA A 62 -14.40 -22.90 -7.60
C ALA A 62 -13.15 -22.91 -6.72
N THR A 63 -13.16 -23.69 -5.63
CA THR A 63 -12.00 -23.80 -4.72
C THR A 63 -10.73 -24.30 -5.45
N GLY A 64 -10.86 -25.21 -6.44
CA GLY A 64 -9.74 -25.63 -7.27
C GLY A 64 -9.09 -24.47 -8.06
N SER A 65 -9.86 -23.46 -8.46
CA SER A 65 -9.34 -22.29 -9.15
C SER A 65 -8.48 -21.41 -8.23
N PHE A 66 -8.71 -21.40 -6.93
CA PHE A 66 -7.88 -20.67 -5.96
C PHE A 66 -6.43 -21.13 -6.03
N TYR A 67 -6.22 -22.43 -6.01
CA TYR A 67 -4.88 -23.04 -6.01
C TYR A 67 -4.12 -22.88 -7.33
N THR A 68 -4.76 -22.36 -8.37
CA THR A 68 -4.09 -21.92 -9.61
C THR A 68 -3.33 -20.59 -9.40
N TYR A 69 -3.73 -19.79 -8.41
CA TYR A 69 -3.20 -18.44 -8.19
C TYR A 69 -2.44 -18.30 -6.86
N PHE A 70 -2.84 -19.03 -5.83
CA PHE A 70 -2.30 -18.90 -4.47
C PHE A 70 -2.13 -20.27 -3.84
N ASN A 71 -1.00 -20.51 -3.17
CA ASN A 71 -0.71 -21.78 -2.49
C ASN A 71 -1.44 -21.91 -1.13
N GLY A 72 -1.92 -20.81 -0.57
CA GLY A 72 -2.60 -20.81 0.71
C GLY A 72 -3.09 -19.44 1.17
N LYS A 73 -3.59 -19.41 2.40
CA LYS A 73 -4.18 -18.25 3.02
C LYS A 73 -3.15 -17.11 3.21
N GLU A 74 -1.93 -17.46 3.54
CA GLU A 74 -0.82 -16.53 3.75
C GLU A 74 -0.45 -15.80 2.46
N GLU A 75 -0.40 -16.50 1.34
CA GLU A 75 -0.02 -15.89 0.06
C GLU A 75 -1.08 -14.92 -0.45
N ILE A 76 -2.37 -15.27 -0.36
CA ILE A 76 -3.42 -14.33 -0.75
C ILE A 76 -3.53 -13.16 0.23
N PHE A 77 -3.20 -13.36 1.52
CA PHE A 77 -3.14 -12.26 2.48
C PHE A 77 -2.05 -11.24 2.10
N LEU A 78 -0.85 -11.72 1.73
CA LEU A 78 0.21 -10.85 1.19
C LEU A 78 -0.27 -10.08 -0.04
N ALA A 79 -0.97 -10.74 -0.96
CA ALA A 79 -1.53 -10.06 -2.14
C ALA A 79 -2.59 -9.00 -1.79
N VAL A 80 -3.36 -9.19 -0.71
CA VAL A 80 -4.26 -8.15 -0.19
C VAL A 80 -3.46 -6.97 0.36
N VAL A 81 -2.41 -7.22 1.14
CA VAL A 81 -1.54 -6.17 1.67
C VAL A 81 -0.84 -5.39 0.54
N GLU A 82 -0.38 -6.08 -0.51
CA GLU A 82 0.17 -5.45 -1.72
C GLU A 82 -0.82 -4.48 -2.37
N ALA A 83 -2.06 -4.92 -2.54
CA ALA A 83 -3.10 -4.06 -3.11
C ALA A 83 -3.42 -2.83 -2.24
N LEU A 84 -3.21 -2.92 -0.92
CA LEU A 84 -3.35 -1.78 0.00
C LEU A 84 -2.17 -0.81 -0.10
N ASP A 85 -0.95 -1.31 -0.28
CA ASP A 85 0.23 -0.45 -0.51
C ASP A 85 0.06 0.35 -1.82
N GLU A 86 -0.48 -0.25 -2.89
CA GLU A 86 -0.77 0.43 -4.17
C GLU A 86 -1.77 1.60 -4.01
N VAL A 87 -2.65 1.56 -3.02
CA VAL A 87 -3.59 2.67 -2.74
C VAL A 87 -3.06 3.66 -1.68
N GLY A 88 -1.77 3.56 -1.33
CA GLY A 88 -1.10 4.52 -0.46
C GLY A 88 -1.24 4.24 1.03
N LEU A 89 -1.35 2.96 1.44
CA LEU A 89 -1.43 2.58 2.85
C LEU A 89 -0.04 2.42 3.53
N HIS A 90 0.97 3.03 2.95
CA HIS A 90 2.28 3.22 3.58
C HIS A 90 2.43 4.69 3.99
N PRO A 91 3.12 4.99 5.12
CA PRO A 91 3.42 6.38 5.47
C PRO A 91 4.13 7.08 4.31
N PRO A 92 3.78 8.34 4.00
CA PRO A 92 4.43 9.08 2.93
C PRO A 92 5.93 9.21 3.21
N SER A 93 6.76 9.08 2.18
CA SER A 93 8.18 9.42 2.28
C SER A 93 8.36 10.94 2.40
N LEU A 94 9.52 11.38 2.88
CA LEU A 94 9.81 12.81 3.04
C LEU A 94 10.52 13.41 1.81
N ASP A 95 10.62 12.70 0.70
CA ASP A 95 11.34 13.16 -0.49
C ASP A 95 10.75 14.47 -1.06
N TYR A 96 9.41 14.63 -1.03
CA TYR A 96 8.74 15.85 -1.42
C TYR A 96 9.06 17.04 -0.48
N VAL A 97 9.37 16.80 0.79
CA VAL A 97 9.76 17.85 1.75
C VAL A 97 11.12 18.48 1.38
N ALA A 98 11.98 17.70 0.73
CA ALA A 98 13.27 18.15 0.26
C ALA A 98 13.17 18.95 -1.06
N GLU A 99 12.00 19.08 -1.66
CA GLU A 99 11.73 19.96 -2.76
C GLU A 99 11.74 21.43 -2.30
N LYS A 100 11.78 22.33 -3.27
CA LYS A 100 11.83 23.77 -2.97
C LYS A 100 10.42 24.27 -2.64
N HIS A 101 10.24 24.75 -1.41
CA HIS A 101 9.05 25.48 -0.98
C HIS A 101 9.39 26.97 -0.85
N ASP A 102 8.45 27.83 -1.16
CA ASP A 102 8.66 29.29 -1.13
C ASP A 102 8.67 29.81 0.32
N ASP A 103 7.87 29.20 1.19
CA ASP A 103 7.86 29.52 2.61
C ASP A 103 7.55 28.31 3.52
N VAL A 104 7.66 28.48 4.85
CA VAL A 104 7.38 27.42 5.85
C VAL A 104 5.88 27.05 5.85
N ALA A 105 5.01 27.99 5.54
CA ALA A 105 3.57 27.73 5.51
C ALA A 105 3.21 26.81 4.36
N ASP A 106 3.81 26.98 3.18
CA ASP A 106 3.65 26.10 2.03
C ASP A 106 4.15 24.68 2.34
N LEU A 107 5.32 24.57 2.97
CA LEU A 107 5.86 23.29 3.42
C LEU A 107 4.92 22.59 4.41
N ILE A 108 4.42 23.29 5.42
CA ILE A 108 3.49 22.75 6.41
C ILE A 108 2.18 22.33 5.74
N ALA A 109 1.68 23.12 4.80
CA ALA A 109 0.45 22.80 4.06
C ALA A 109 0.62 21.50 3.24
N ASP A 110 1.76 21.35 2.57
CA ASP A 110 2.07 20.19 1.75
C ASP A 110 2.22 18.91 2.60
N ILE A 111 2.99 18.95 3.69
CA ILE A 111 3.11 17.84 4.63
C ILE A 111 1.73 17.47 5.21
N THR A 112 0.92 18.48 5.59
CA THR A 112 -0.42 18.24 6.13
C THR A 112 -1.32 17.54 5.09
N ALA A 113 -1.24 17.95 3.83
CA ALA A 113 -1.99 17.32 2.76
C ALA A 113 -1.61 15.84 2.57
N HIS A 114 -0.32 15.50 2.61
CA HIS A 114 0.15 14.12 2.52
C HIS A 114 -0.27 13.29 3.74
N HIS A 115 -0.17 13.83 4.94
CA HIS A 115 -0.66 13.17 6.16
C HIS A 115 -2.18 12.93 6.09
N ARG A 116 -2.96 13.90 5.61
CA ARG A 116 -4.41 13.76 5.43
C ARG A 116 -4.75 12.61 4.48
N VAL A 117 -4.14 12.55 3.30
CA VAL A 117 -4.37 11.48 2.32
C VAL A 117 -4.05 10.11 2.90
N TYR A 118 -2.94 9.99 3.64
CA TYR A 118 -2.59 8.75 4.34
C TYR A 118 -3.63 8.38 5.39
N LEU A 119 -4.03 9.32 6.25
CA LEU A 119 -4.99 9.08 7.33
C LEU A 119 -6.40 8.75 6.79
N GLU A 120 -6.84 9.39 5.71
CA GLU A 120 -8.10 9.06 5.02
C GLU A 120 -8.06 7.63 4.47
N THR A 121 -6.94 7.24 3.86
CA THR A 121 -6.75 5.90 3.34
C THR A 121 -6.71 4.88 4.48
N TYR A 122 -6.00 5.19 5.57
CA TYR A 122 -5.93 4.35 6.75
C TYR A 122 -7.31 4.15 7.39
N HIS A 123 -8.06 5.22 7.62
CA HIS A 123 -9.43 5.17 8.17
C HIS A 123 -10.34 4.30 7.29
N ARG A 124 -10.29 4.49 5.97
CA ARG A 124 -11.08 3.68 5.01
C ARG A 124 -10.80 2.18 5.11
N HIS A 125 -9.56 1.80 5.43
CA HIS A 125 -9.09 0.42 5.52
C HIS A 125 -8.81 -0.04 6.96
N ALA A 126 -9.33 0.66 7.99
CA ALA A 126 -9.06 0.39 9.40
C ALA A 126 -9.32 -1.07 9.81
N LYS A 127 -10.40 -1.68 9.30
CA LYS A 127 -10.71 -3.09 9.56
C LYS A 127 -9.61 -4.03 9.05
N MET A 128 -9.09 -3.77 7.85
CA MET A 128 -7.99 -4.57 7.32
C MET A 128 -6.69 -4.31 8.06
N MET A 129 -6.43 -3.07 8.50
CA MET A 129 -5.25 -2.72 9.30
C MET A 129 -5.26 -3.40 10.67
N ARG A 130 -6.41 -3.64 11.28
CA ARG A 130 -6.55 -4.50 12.46
C ARG A 130 -6.03 -5.92 12.20
N VAL A 131 -6.41 -6.51 11.07
CA VAL A 131 -5.97 -7.86 10.67
C VAL A 131 -4.46 -7.89 10.36
N VAL A 132 -3.94 -6.85 9.71
CA VAL A 132 -2.50 -6.72 9.45
C VAL A 132 -1.68 -6.69 10.75
N GLU A 133 -2.14 -5.97 11.76
CA GLU A 133 -1.48 -5.95 13.08
C GLU A 133 -1.59 -7.31 13.80
N GLU A 134 -2.75 -7.98 13.72
CA GLU A 134 -2.94 -9.33 14.26
C GLU A 134 -1.92 -10.31 13.65
N VAL A 135 -1.81 -10.34 12.33
CA VAL A 135 -0.88 -11.25 11.63
C VAL A 135 0.58 -10.87 11.89
N THR A 136 0.90 -9.58 12.00
CA THR A 136 2.24 -9.11 12.35
C THR A 136 2.69 -9.63 13.72
N ASN A 137 1.77 -9.76 14.65
CA ASN A 137 2.07 -10.22 16.01
C ASN A 137 2.24 -11.74 16.13
N VAL A 138 1.62 -12.51 15.23
CA VAL A 138 1.62 -13.99 15.30
C VAL A 138 2.52 -14.66 14.25
N SER A 139 2.95 -13.94 13.22
CA SER A 139 3.76 -14.50 12.11
C SER A 139 5.08 -13.75 11.94
N ASP A 140 6.18 -14.41 12.30
CA ASP A 140 7.54 -13.88 12.10
C ASP A 140 7.88 -13.67 10.61
N SER A 141 7.39 -14.54 9.73
CA SER A 141 7.61 -14.42 8.30
C SER A 141 6.90 -13.19 7.75
N PHE A 142 5.64 -12.97 8.13
CA PHE A 142 4.90 -11.79 7.71
C PHE A 142 5.49 -10.49 8.26
N ARG A 143 5.93 -10.49 9.52
CA ARG A 143 6.61 -9.34 10.12
C ARG A 143 7.87 -8.95 9.36
N ARG A 144 8.70 -9.92 8.96
CA ARG A 144 9.89 -9.66 8.14
C ARG A 144 9.53 -9.09 6.76
N GLU A 145 8.52 -9.66 6.11
CA GLU A 145 8.04 -9.18 4.81
C GLU A 145 7.52 -7.75 4.91
N ARG A 146 6.65 -7.46 5.89
CA ARG A 146 6.13 -6.10 6.15
C ARG A 146 7.26 -5.10 6.39
N THR A 147 8.29 -5.48 7.16
CA THR A 147 9.45 -4.63 7.43
C THR A 147 10.25 -4.37 6.15
N ALA A 148 10.51 -5.41 5.34
CA ALA A 148 11.22 -5.27 4.07
C ALA A 148 10.47 -4.37 3.08
N ARG A 149 9.14 -4.48 3.03
CA ARG A 149 8.29 -3.64 2.17
C ARG A 149 8.30 -2.17 2.57
N ALA A 150 8.38 -1.85 3.87
CA ALA A 150 8.46 -0.47 4.36
C ALA A 150 9.84 0.19 4.09
N GLN A 151 10.88 -0.61 3.86
CA GLN A 151 12.25 -0.13 3.77
C GLN A 151 12.48 0.94 2.68
N PRO A 152 11.95 0.84 1.44
CA PRO A 152 12.17 1.86 0.41
C PRO A 152 11.68 3.26 0.83
N TRP A 153 10.52 3.36 1.50
CA TRP A 153 9.98 4.66 1.97
C TRP A 153 10.76 5.23 3.13
N ILE A 154 11.27 4.37 4.02
CA ILE A 154 12.15 4.78 5.12
C ILE A 154 13.48 5.29 4.56
N GLU A 155 14.06 4.63 3.56
CA GLU A 155 15.29 5.06 2.91
C GLU A 155 15.11 6.37 2.15
N ALA A 156 14.02 6.57 1.41
CA ALA A 156 13.69 7.83 0.77
C ALA A 156 13.57 8.97 1.79
N SER A 157 12.90 8.72 2.92
CA SER A 157 12.79 9.69 4.01
C SER A 157 14.14 10.00 4.67
N ARG A 158 15.00 8.98 4.89
CA ARG A 158 16.38 9.17 5.38
C ARG A 158 17.17 10.11 4.45
N ASP A 159 17.11 9.83 3.15
CA ASP A 159 17.86 10.61 2.15
C ASP A 159 17.37 12.05 2.06
N ALA A 160 16.06 12.25 2.18
CA ALA A 160 15.45 13.57 2.25
C ALA A 160 15.93 14.36 3.50
N ILE A 161 15.90 13.73 4.68
CA ILE A 161 16.38 14.34 5.93
C ILE A 161 17.87 14.69 5.80
N ALA A 162 18.70 13.76 5.31
CA ALA A 162 20.12 14.00 5.11
C ALA A 162 20.39 15.12 4.09
N LYS A 163 19.55 15.28 3.07
CA LYS A 163 19.61 16.41 2.13
C LYS A 163 19.30 17.73 2.84
N LEU A 164 18.20 17.79 3.61
CA LEU A 164 17.83 18.98 4.38
C LEU A 164 18.91 19.39 5.39
N GLN A 165 19.58 18.44 6.03
CA GLN A 165 20.71 18.69 6.92
C GLN A 165 21.90 19.30 6.19
N ARG A 166 22.28 18.76 5.01
CA ARG A 166 23.36 19.33 4.19
C ARG A 166 23.07 20.78 3.72
N GLU A 167 21.79 21.07 3.51
CA GLU A 167 21.30 22.41 3.14
C GLU A 167 21.16 23.37 4.34
N GLY A 168 21.40 22.90 5.57
CA GLY A 168 21.21 23.67 6.81
C GLY A 168 19.73 23.96 7.11
N ARG A 169 18.81 23.13 6.61
CA ARG A 169 17.36 23.27 6.74
C ARG A 169 16.74 22.27 7.74
N ALA A 170 17.51 21.37 8.28
CA ALA A 170 17.09 20.47 9.34
C ALA A 170 18.16 20.32 10.41
N ASP A 171 17.77 19.87 11.60
CA ASP A 171 18.65 19.65 12.75
C ASP A 171 19.81 18.71 12.38
N PRO A 172 21.08 19.19 12.37
CA PRO A 172 22.23 18.38 12.00
C PRO A 172 22.59 17.29 13.02
N ASP A 173 22.08 17.38 14.26
CA ASP A 173 22.40 16.46 15.36
C ASP A 173 21.53 15.19 15.32
N LEU A 174 20.49 15.13 14.48
CA LEU A 174 19.65 13.96 14.33
C LEU A 174 20.29 12.92 13.40
N ASP A 175 20.27 11.63 13.81
CA ASP A 175 20.54 10.54 12.87
C ASP A 175 19.39 10.40 11.87
N PRO A 176 19.63 10.57 10.56
CA PRO A 176 18.55 10.63 9.55
C PRO A 176 17.72 9.35 9.47
N LEU A 177 18.34 8.17 9.67
CA LEU A 177 17.62 6.90 9.60
C LEU A 177 16.70 6.70 10.80
N THR A 178 17.21 7.02 11.99
CA THR A 178 16.41 6.95 13.21
C THR A 178 15.26 7.94 13.18
N ALA A 179 15.50 9.18 12.72
CA ALA A 179 14.46 10.18 12.56
C ALA A 179 13.39 9.73 11.57
N ALA A 180 13.77 9.23 10.39
CA ALA A 180 12.84 8.71 9.40
C ALA A 180 11.95 7.59 9.95
N ARG A 181 12.54 6.64 10.68
CA ARG A 181 11.80 5.55 11.34
C ARG A 181 10.84 6.05 12.40
N ALA A 182 11.31 6.94 13.29
CA ALA A 182 10.50 7.48 14.37
C ALA A 182 9.29 8.25 13.85
N LEU A 183 9.48 9.11 12.87
CA LEU A 183 8.40 9.89 12.24
C LEU A 183 7.38 9.01 11.53
N SER A 184 7.84 8.01 10.77
CA SER A 184 6.97 7.03 10.12
C SER A 184 6.15 6.23 11.13
N LEU A 185 6.78 5.75 12.20
CA LEU A 185 6.11 5.02 13.28
C LEU A 185 5.12 5.89 14.04
N MET A 186 5.46 7.16 14.30
CA MET A 186 4.55 8.11 14.95
C MET A 186 3.26 8.25 14.13
N LEU A 187 3.36 8.48 12.82
CA LEU A 187 2.19 8.63 11.95
C LEU A 187 1.35 7.34 11.90
N SER A 188 1.99 6.20 11.62
CA SER A 188 1.28 4.92 11.46
C SER A 188 0.67 4.43 12.79
N ARG A 189 1.38 4.62 13.91
CA ARG A 189 0.84 4.21 15.21
C ARG A 189 -0.29 5.11 15.68
N SER A 190 -0.21 6.42 15.45
CA SER A 190 -1.31 7.34 15.74
C SER A 190 -2.55 6.98 14.94
N ALA A 191 -2.41 6.70 13.62
CA ALA A 191 -3.52 6.25 12.80
C ALA A 191 -4.15 4.94 13.32
N TYR A 192 -3.32 3.98 13.75
CA TYR A 192 -3.80 2.72 14.33
C TYR A 192 -4.59 2.95 15.63
N VAL A 193 -4.05 3.74 16.54
CA VAL A 193 -4.74 4.03 17.82
C VAL A 193 -6.07 4.70 17.54
N THR A 194 -6.07 5.77 16.76
CA THR A 194 -7.27 6.57 16.49
C THR A 194 -8.35 5.76 15.75
N PHE A 195 -8.00 5.08 14.66
CA PHE A 195 -9.02 4.48 13.78
C PHE A 195 -9.28 3.00 14.03
N VAL A 196 -8.40 2.29 14.75
CA VAL A 196 -8.56 0.86 15.01
C VAL A 196 -8.86 0.55 16.46
N LEU A 197 -8.21 1.23 17.42
CA LEU A 197 -8.43 0.98 18.86
C LEU A 197 -9.53 1.84 19.44
N GLU A 198 -9.55 3.15 19.11
CA GLU A 198 -10.54 4.12 19.61
C GLU A 198 -11.75 4.23 18.67
N GLU A 199 -11.65 3.69 17.45
CA GLU A 199 -12.72 3.64 16.45
C GLU A 199 -13.28 5.03 16.10
N GLU A 200 -12.44 6.07 16.15
CA GLU A 200 -12.82 7.43 15.81
C GLU A 200 -13.20 7.56 14.32
N GLY A 201 -14.09 8.49 14.02
CA GLY A 201 -14.56 8.74 12.67
C GLY A 201 -13.64 9.67 11.86
N ALA A 202 -14.10 9.98 10.64
CA ALA A 202 -13.34 10.83 9.70
C ALA A 202 -13.13 12.27 10.22
N GLU A 203 -13.90 12.72 11.19
CA GLU A 203 -13.78 14.04 11.84
C GLU A 203 -12.46 14.20 12.59
N ALA A 204 -11.83 13.12 13.03
CA ALA A 204 -10.53 13.15 13.69
C ALA A 204 -9.36 13.42 12.72
N ILE A 205 -9.53 13.19 11.41
CA ILE A 205 -8.44 13.19 10.42
C ILE A 205 -7.72 14.54 10.37
N GLU A 206 -8.48 15.65 10.27
CA GLU A 206 -7.87 16.97 10.09
C GLU A 206 -7.05 17.40 11.30
N GLY A 207 -7.60 17.24 12.51
CA GLY A 207 -6.89 17.58 13.74
C GLY A 207 -5.63 16.72 13.94
N LEU A 208 -5.72 15.44 13.63
CA LEU A 208 -4.60 14.50 13.70
C LEU A 208 -3.51 14.86 12.68
N ALA A 209 -3.88 15.12 11.40
CA ALA A 209 -2.93 15.52 10.36
C ALA A 209 -2.16 16.79 10.73
N GLN A 210 -2.86 17.83 11.19
CA GLN A 210 -2.24 19.09 11.62
C GLN A 210 -1.30 18.89 12.82
N THR A 211 -1.73 18.10 13.81
CA THR A 211 -0.91 17.85 15.01
C THR A 211 0.36 17.08 14.67
N LEU A 212 0.25 16.01 13.89
CA LEU A 212 1.40 15.20 13.48
C LEU A 212 2.36 15.99 12.60
N THR A 213 1.84 16.83 11.69
CA THR A 213 2.67 17.72 10.87
C THR A 213 3.48 18.68 11.74
N ARG A 214 2.86 19.31 12.73
CA ARG A 214 3.57 20.19 13.68
C ARG A 214 4.66 19.45 14.43
N LEU A 215 4.38 18.25 14.91
CA LEU A 215 5.37 17.42 15.59
C LEU A 215 6.55 17.09 14.69
N TRP A 216 6.31 16.76 13.42
CA TRP A 216 7.36 16.47 12.44
C TRP A 216 8.24 17.68 12.18
N VAL A 217 7.64 18.83 11.85
CA VAL A 217 8.37 20.07 11.55
C VAL A 217 9.21 20.51 12.75
N ASN A 218 8.64 20.43 13.95
CA ASN A 218 9.36 20.79 15.19
C ASN A 218 10.49 19.81 15.51
N ALA A 219 10.26 18.49 15.36
CA ALA A 219 11.28 17.48 15.63
C ALA A 219 12.50 17.61 14.70
N LEU A 220 12.27 17.92 13.43
CA LEU A 220 13.32 18.12 12.44
C LEU A 220 13.92 19.53 12.50
N LYS A 221 13.33 20.48 13.25
CA LYS A 221 13.67 21.91 13.25
C LYS A 221 13.74 22.46 11.82
N VAL A 222 12.78 22.10 10.97
CA VAL A 222 12.82 22.50 9.57
C VAL A 222 12.76 24.02 9.46
N ALA A 223 13.78 24.60 8.81
CA ALA A 223 13.89 26.03 8.50
C ALA A 223 13.94 26.25 6.99
N LEU A 224 13.40 27.37 6.55
CA LEU A 224 13.69 27.90 5.22
C LEU A 224 14.94 28.75 5.27
N ARG A 225 15.67 28.77 4.13
CA ARG A 225 16.77 29.72 3.94
C ARG A 225 16.23 31.08 3.54
#